data_7806a46db049725b2c9035cd803dc9f7
#
_entry.id   7806a46db049725b2c9035cd803dc9f7
#
_cell.length_a   1.000
_cell.length_b   1.000
_cell.length_c   1.000
_cell.angle_alpha   90.00
_cell.angle_beta   90.00
_cell.angle_gamma   90.00
#
_symmetry.space_group_name_H-M   'P 1'
#
loop_
_entity.id
_entity.type
_entity.pdbx_description
1 polymer ?
#
loop_
_entity_poly.entity_id
_entity_poly.type
_entity_poly.pdbx_seq_one_letter_code
_entity_poly.pdbx_strand_id
1 'polypeptide(L)'
;RYIQIDDTSWTYLIDETFLKKVDALGYKKEEILDWFKRVSTKALDNKPEDMFIATHFCKGNFKGNPLFHGFYDSVAPVIAEIPYQAFFVEYDDARSGSFEPWKALKDKDAIFVAGLISTKNPELEDHDEIKKRYEEAKAIVGDQIALSPQCGFASVEEGNCIDEERQWKKIDLLVSCADFLE
;
A
#
# COMPACT_ATOMS: atom_id res chain seq x y z
N ARG A 1 9.09 -6.53 18.71
CA ARG A 1 7.64 -6.22 18.72
C ARG A 1 7.26 -5.58 17.39
N TYR A 2 6.05 -5.85 16.89
CA TYR A 2 5.56 -5.39 15.61
C TYR A 2 4.20 -4.69 15.76
N ILE A 3 4.04 -3.55 15.11
CA ILE A 3 2.76 -2.85 14.96
C ILE A 3 2.61 -2.43 13.49
N GLN A 4 1.44 -2.67 12.92
CA GLN A 4 1.04 -2.10 11.65
C GLN A 4 -0.02 -1.01 11.88
N ILE A 5 0.21 0.16 11.30
CA ILE A 5 -0.72 1.28 11.32
C ILE A 5 -1.41 1.31 9.96
N ASP A 6 -2.70 0.98 9.95
CA ASP A 6 -3.52 1.08 8.74
C ASP A 6 -3.98 2.54 8.58
N ASP A 7 -3.37 3.25 7.64
CA ASP A 7 -3.67 4.65 7.37
C ASP A 7 -4.09 4.86 5.92
N THR A 8 -5.35 4.59 5.66
CA THR A 8 -5.97 4.80 4.34
C THR A 8 -6.31 6.25 4.05
N SER A 9 -6.10 7.17 4.99
CA SER A 9 -6.44 8.60 4.83
C SER A 9 -5.64 9.29 3.72
N TRP A 10 -4.41 8.83 3.45
CA TRP A 10 -3.58 9.32 2.36
C TRP A 10 -4.23 9.18 0.99
N THR A 11 -5.06 8.14 0.80
CA THR A 11 -5.73 7.89 -0.47
C THR A 11 -6.89 8.83 -0.75
N TYR A 12 -7.39 9.55 0.25
CA TYR A 12 -8.30 10.68 0.02
C TYR A 12 -7.64 11.79 -0.80
N LEU A 13 -6.33 11.96 -0.65
CA LEU A 13 -5.57 13.02 -1.30
C LEU A 13 -5.10 12.67 -2.72
N ILE A 14 -5.40 11.47 -3.22
CA ILE A 14 -5.22 11.10 -4.63
C ILE A 14 -6.53 11.11 -5.42
N ASP A 15 -7.68 11.19 -4.75
CA ASP A 15 -9.00 11.18 -5.38
C ASP A 15 -9.46 12.61 -5.71
N GLU A 16 -9.65 12.89 -7.01
CA GLU A 16 -10.04 14.22 -7.47
C GLU A 16 -11.39 14.67 -6.92
N THR A 17 -12.33 13.74 -6.72
CA THR A 17 -13.66 14.06 -6.18
C THR A 17 -13.56 14.51 -4.73
N PHE A 18 -12.69 13.86 -3.96
CA PHE A 18 -12.44 14.26 -2.58
C PHE A 18 -11.67 15.59 -2.52
N LEU A 19 -10.66 15.77 -3.37
CA LEU A 19 -9.89 17.03 -3.42
C LEU A 19 -10.76 18.26 -3.75
N LYS A 20 -11.77 18.11 -4.62
CA LYS A 20 -12.75 19.18 -4.87
C LYS A 20 -13.54 19.55 -3.62
N LYS A 21 -13.88 18.57 -2.77
CA LYS A 21 -14.57 18.83 -1.49
C LYS A 21 -13.65 19.55 -0.50
N VAL A 22 -12.38 19.14 -0.43
CA VAL A 22 -11.34 19.78 0.39
C VAL A 22 -11.18 21.24 0.01
N ASP A 23 -11.05 21.54 -1.30
CA ASP A 23 -10.91 22.91 -1.81
C ASP A 23 -12.15 23.76 -1.52
N ALA A 24 -13.35 23.17 -1.65
CA ALA A 24 -14.61 23.84 -1.31
C ALA A 24 -14.73 24.19 0.17
N LEU A 25 -14.03 23.49 1.06
CA LEU A 25 -13.93 23.79 2.49
C LEU A 25 -12.83 24.83 2.80
N GLY A 26 -12.09 25.29 1.79
CA GLY A 26 -11.05 26.31 1.93
C GLY A 26 -9.67 25.75 2.30
N TYR A 27 -9.47 24.46 2.28
CA TYR A 27 -8.18 23.83 2.54
C TYR A 27 -7.42 23.56 1.24
N LYS A 28 -6.09 23.53 1.31
CA LYS A 28 -5.23 23.12 0.20
C LYS A 28 -4.65 21.73 0.45
N LYS A 29 -4.49 20.96 -0.62
CA LYS A 29 -3.93 19.61 -0.57
C LYS A 29 -2.58 19.58 0.15
N GLU A 30 -1.71 20.54 -0.15
CA GLU A 30 -0.37 20.64 0.40
C GLU A 30 -0.39 20.86 1.93
N GLU A 31 -1.36 21.63 2.43
CA GLU A 31 -1.55 21.83 3.88
C GLU A 31 -1.95 20.54 4.57
N ILE A 32 -2.85 19.76 3.96
CA ILE A 32 -3.30 18.47 4.52
C ILE A 32 -2.16 17.44 4.46
N LEU A 33 -1.39 17.40 3.37
CA LEU A 33 -0.20 16.55 3.26
C LEU A 33 0.81 16.84 4.39
N ASP A 34 1.07 18.13 4.67
CA ASP A 34 1.95 18.53 5.77
C ASP A 34 1.38 18.12 7.13
N TRP A 35 0.08 18.31 7.35
CA TRP A 35 -0.57 17.88 8.60
C TRP A 35 -0.48 16.38 8.79
N PHE A 36 -0.80 15.58 7.78
CA PHE A 36 -0.73 14.12 7.87
C PHE A 36 0.70 13.66 8.15
N LYS A 37 1.69 14.20 7.42
CA LYS A 37 3.10 13.90 7.66
C LYS A 37 3.50 14.21 9.11
N ARG A 38 3.17 15.41 9.61
CA ARG A 38 3.53 15.83 10.99
C ARG A 38 2.85 14.95 12.04
N VAL A 39 1.57 14.61 11.85
CA VAL A 39 0.83 13.77 12.80
C VAL A 39 1.42 12.36 12.81
N SER A 40 1.63 11.76 11.63
CA SER A 40 2.18 10.42 11.51
C SER A 40 3.61 10.35 12.06
N THR A 41 4.46 11.33 11.74
CA THR A 41 5.82 11.40 12.31
C THR A 41 5.77 11.53 13.84
N LYS A 42 4.90 12.41 14.35
CA LYS A 42 4.75 12.62 15.79
C LYS A 42 4.24 11.39 16.54
N ALA A 43 3.38 10.59 15.91
CA ALA A 43 2.90 9.33 16.47
C ALA A 43 4.01 8.29 16.65
N LEU A 44 5.11 8.43 15.91
CA LEU A 44 6.27 7.54 16.00
C LEU A 44 7.36 8.04 16.99
N ASP A 45 7.21 9.25 17.53
CA ASP A 45 8.15 9.79 18.49
C ASP A 45 8.20 8.91 19.76
N ASN A 46 9.42 8.67 20.24
CA ASN A 46 9.69 7.90 21.46
C ASN A 46 9.20 6.43 21.38
N LYS A 47 9.02 5.86 20.18
CA LYS A 47 8.79 4.43 20.07
C LYS A 47 9.95 3.66 20.70
N PRO A 48 9.70 2.53 21.40
CA PRO A 48 10.78 1.67 21.88
C PRO A 48 11.69 1.21 20.73
N GLU A 49 12.99 1.09 20.97
CA GLU A 49 13.98 0.70 19.96
C GLU A 49 13.67 -0.67 19.33
N ASP A 50 13.16 -1.61 20.14
CA ASP A 50 12.78 -2.96 19.71
C ASP A 50 11.40 -3.03 19.02
N MET A 51 10.77 -1.89 18.74
CA MET A 51 9.47 -1.85 18.09
C MET A 51 9.63 -1.57 16.59
N PHE A 52 9.22 -2.55 15.77
CA PHE A 52 9.09 -2.40 14.34
C PHE A 52 7.70 -1.85 14.00
N ILE A 53 7.63 -0.72 13.32
CA ILE A 53 6.36 -0.11 12.94
C ILE A 53 6.26 -0.06 11.42
N ALA A 54 5.25 -0.76 10.91
CA ALA A 54 4.84 -0.73 9.51
C ALA A 54 3.62 0.18 9.31
N THR A 55 3.39 0.58 8.08
CA THR A 55 2.15 1.24 7.68
C THR A 55 1.55 0.56 6.45
N HIS A 56 0.23 0.69 6.28
CA HIS A 56 -0.51 0.13 5.16
C HIS A 56 -1.35 1.21 4.48
N PHE A 57 -1.28 1.23 3.15
CA PHE A 57 -2.06 2.12 2.29
C PHE A 57 -2.78 1.32 1.22
N CYS A 58 -4.07 1.50 1.14
CA CYS A 58 -4.86 0.96 0.03
C CYS A 58 -5.93 1.97 -0.39
N LYS A 59 -6.55 1.72 -1.53
CA LYS A 59 -7.64 2.56 -2.06
C LYS A 59 -9.01 2.17 -1.52
N GLY A 60 -9.03 1.41 -0.43
CA GLY A 60 -10.23 0.84 0.16
C GLY A 60 -10.65 -0.48 -0.48
N ASN A 61 -11.43 -1.25 0.26
CA ASN A 61 -11.99 -2.51 -0.21
C ASN A 61 -13.41 -2.68 0.38
N PHE A 62 -14.42 -2.23 -0.34
CA PHE A 62 -15.81 -2.49 0.01
C PHE A 62 -16.40 -3.54 -0.92
N LYS A 63 -16.54 -4.77 -0.44
CA LYS A 63 -17.04 -5.92 -1.22
C LYS A 63 -16.29 -6.13 -2.54
N GLY A 64 -14.97 -6.01 -2.52
CA GLY A 64 -14.12 -6.10 -3.72
C GLY A 64 -14.03 -4.82 -4.55
N ASN A 65 -14.64 -3.70 -4.12
CA ASN A 65 -14.59 -2.44 -4.84
C ASN A 65 -13.66 -1.44 -4.15
N PRO A 66 -12.79 -0.74 -4.90
CA PRO A 66 -12.03 0.37 -4.35
C PRO A 66 -12.95 1.55 -4.04
N LEU A 67 -12.63 2.30 -2.99
CA LEU A 67 -13.38 3.51 -2.60
C LEU A 67 -12.79 4.78 -3.21
N PHE A 68 -11.49 4.77 -3.53
CA PHE A 68 -10.76 5.94 -4.03
C PHE A 68 -10.04 5.61 -5.33
N HIS A 69 -9.88 6.65 -6.16
CA HIS A 69 -9.25 6.55 -7.48
C HIS A 69 -8.12 7.57 -7.62
N GLY A 70 -7.03 7.16 -8.24
CA GLY A 70 -5.86 8.01 -8.47
C GLY A 70 -4.55 7.26 -8.31
N PHE A 71 -3.45 7.94 -8.62
CA PHE A 71 -2.09 7.43 -8.52
C PHE A 71 -1.39 7.95 -7.26
N TYR A 72 -0.39 7.23 -6.77
CA TYR A 72 0.35 7.59 -5.56
C TYR A 72 1.34 8.75 -5.75
N ASP A 73 1.51 9.29 -6.97
CA ASP A 73 2.52 10.27 -7.36
C ASP A 73 2.62 11.47 -6.41
N SER A 74 1.48 11.95 -5.94
CA SER A 74 1.44 13.14 -5.09
C SER A 74 1.61 12.87 -3.60
N VAL A 75 1.39 11.65 -3.15
CA VAL A 75 1.43 11.28 -1.72
C VAL A 75 2.65 10.44 -1.36
N ALA A 76 3.08 9.53 -2.23
CA ALA A 76 4.18 8.62 -1.96
C ALA A 76 5.49 9.32 -1.56
N PRO A 77 5.92 10.41 -2.22
CA PRO A 77 7.14 11.12 -1.80
C PRO A 77 7.06 11.67 -0.37
N VAL A 78 5.88 12.14 0.04
CA VAL A 78 5.65 12.68 1.40
C VAL A 78 5.59 11.55 2.42
N ILE A 79 4.87 10.47 2.10
CA ILE A 79 4.77 9.26 2.94
C ILE A 79 6.14 8.63 3.16
N ALA A 80 6.95 8.55 2.12
CA ALA A 80 8.30 7.99 2.19
C ALA A 80 9.23 8.76 3.13
N GLU A 81 8.91 10.00 3.51
CA GLU A 81 9.69 10.75 4.50
C GLU A 81 9.38 10.37 5.95
N ILE A 82 8.23 9.72 6.20
CA ILE A 82 7.83 9.28 7.55
C ILE A 82 8.68 8.07 7.95
N PRO A 83 9.18 7.99 9.20
CA PRO A 83 10.13 6.95 9.61
C PRO A 83 9.47 5.60 9.94
N TYR A 84 8.60 5.11 9.06
CA TYR A 84 8.13 3.74 9.08
C TYR A 84 9.23 2.78 8.61
N GLN A 85 9.22 1.56 9.12
CA GLN A 85 10.20 0.52 8.79
C GLN A 85 9.69 -0.42 7.69
N ALA A 86 8.38 -0.41 7.40
CA ALA A 86 7.81 -1.06 6.22
C ALA A 86 6.58 -0.30 5.72
N PHE A 87 6.39 -0.35 4.40
CA PHE A 87 5.29 0.30 3.67
C PHE A 87 4.55 -0.75 2.86
N PHE A 88 3.36 -1.16 3.32
CA PHE A 88 2.47 -2.05 2.58
C PHE A 88 1.61 -1.23 1.64
N VAL A 89 1.77 -1.43 0.34
CA VAL A 89 1.14 -0.56 -0.67
C VAL A 89 0.39 -1.37 -1.71
N GLU A 90 -0.84 -0.97 -2.02
CA GLU A 90 -1.69 -1.59 -3.02
C GLU A 90 -1.16 -1.37 -4.45
N TYR A 91 -0.81 -2.47 -5.14
CA TYR A 91 -0.34 -2.48 -6.53
C TYR A 91 -0.87 -3.68 -7.33
N ASP A 92 -2.03 -4.21 -6.96
CA ASP A 92 -2.65 -5.39 -7.55
C ASP A 92 -3.16 -5.21 -8.99
N ASP A 93 -3.25 -3.97 -9.45
CA ASP A 93 -3.66 -3.68 -10.83
C ASP A 93 -3.09 -2.35 -11.37
N ALA A 94 -3.36 -2.10 -12.66
CA ALA A 94 -2.87 -0.92 -13.37
C ALA A 94 -3.37 0.43 -12.82
N ARG A 95 -4.43 0.45 -11.99
CA ARG A 95 -4.96 1.66 -11.34
C ARG A 95 -3.98 2.25 -10.32
N SER A 96 -3.00 1.48 -9.86
CA SER A 96 -1.97 1.97 -8.93
C SER A 96 -0.84 2.72 -9.63
N GLY A 97 -0.74 2.62 -10.96
CA GLY A 97 0.28 3.31 -11.75
C GLY A 97 1.66 2.66 -11.66
N SER A 98 2.71 3.46 -11.84
CA SER A 98 4.09 3.01 -11.75
C SER A 98 4.61 3.05 -10.31
N PHE A 99 5.75 2.38 -10.06
CA PHE A 99 6.42 2.41 -8.77
C PHE A 99 7.34 3.65 -8.58
N GLU A 100 7.54 4.46 -9.62
CA GLU A 100 8.41 5.65 -9.59
C GLU A 100 8.18 6.59 -8.40
N PRO A 101 6.93 6.81 -7.93
CA PRO A 101 6.70 7.66 -6.77
C PRO A 101 7.40 7.18 -5.48
N TRP A 102 7.74 5.90 -5.40
CA TRP A 102 8.39 5.28 -4.23
C TRP A 102 9.91 5.21 -4.30
N LYS A 103 10.53 5.73 -5.36
CA LYS A 103 12.00 5.73 -5.54
C LYS A 103 12.78 6.32 -4.37
N ALA A 104 12.16 7.19 -3.57
CA ALA A 104 12.77 7.75 -2.37
C ALA A 104 13.03 6.71 -1.28
N LEU A 105 12.46 5.51 -1.37
CA LEU A 105 12.72 4.41 -0.44
C LEU A 105 14.02 3.66 -0.76
N LYS A 106 14.57 3.79 -1.96
CA LYS A 106 15.76 3.05 -2.42
C LYS A 106 16.96 3.18 -1.49
N ASP A 107 17.14 4.38 -0.92
CA ASP A 107 18.28 4.69 -0.06
C ASP A 107 17.90 4.69 1.44
N LYS A 108 16.74 4.12 1.77
CA LYS A 108 16.24 4.04 3.13
C LYS A 108 16.34 2.62 3.69
N ASP A 109 16.58 2.52 4.99
CA ASP A 109 16.46 1.28 5.75
C ASP A 109 14.97 1.02 6.06
N ALA A 110 14.20 0.75 5.00
CA ALA A 110 12.77 0.52 5.07
C ALA A 110 12.32 -0.44 3.97
N ILE A 111 11.40 -1.35 4.30
CA ILE A 111 10.92 -2.37 3.39
C ILE A 111 9.72 -1.83 2.61
N PHE A 112 9.79 -1.85 1.28
CA PHE A 112 8.62 -1.68 0.42
C PHE A 112 7.92 -3.03 0.24
N VAL A 113 6.69 -3.16 0.70
CA VAL A 113 5.91 -4.39 0.57
C VAL A 113 4.89 -4.21 -0.55
N ALA A 114 5.18 -4.82 -1.68
CA ALA A 114 4.36 -4.72 -2.88
C ALA A 114 3.12 -5.62 -2.78
N GLY A 115 1.95 -5.03 -2.65
CA GLY A 115 0.67 -5.73 -2.63
C GLY A 115 0.22 -6.07 -4.05
N LEU A 116 0.78 -7.12 -4.65
CA LEU A 116 0.55 -7.50 -6.06
C LEU A 116 -0.56 -8.54 -6.23
N ILE A 117 -0.99 -9.20 -5.17
CA ILE A 117 -2.06 -10.21 -5.22
C ILE A 117 -3.36 -9.57 -4.75
N SER A 118 -4.35 -9.51 -5.63
CA SER A 118 -5.62 -8.84 -5.36
C SER A 118 -6.48 -9.61 -4.36
N THR A 119 -7.00 -8.89 -3.39
CA THR A 119 -8.05 -9.38 -2.49
C THR A 119 -9.45 -8.86 -2.90
N LYS A 120 -9.55 -8.27 -4.10
CA LYS A 120 -10.79 -7.70 -4.67
C LYS A 120 -11.32 -8.48 -5.85
N ASN A 121 -10.51 -9.39 -6.42
CA ASN A 121 -10.85 -10.22 -7.56
C ASN A 121 -10.62 -11.70 -7.20
N PRO A 122 -11.60 -12.61 -7.41
CA PRO A 122 -11.44 -14.04 -7.12
C PRO A 122 -10.51 -14.78 -8.08
N GLU A 123 -10.22 -14.21 -9.26
CA GLU A 123 -9.29 -14.82 -10.22
C GLU A 123 -7.87 -14.83 -9.65
N LEU A 124 -7.13 -15.92 -9.92
CA LEU A 124 -5.72 -16.00 -9.58
C LEU A 124 -4.91 -15.21 -10.59
N GLU A 125 -3.96 -14.45 -10.09
CA GLU A 125 -2.97 -13.78 -10.90
C GLU A 125 -2.02 -14.80 -11.54
N ASP A 126 -1.45 -14.43 -12.67
CA ASP A 126 -0.40 -15.18 -13.32
C ASP A 126 0.92 -15.00 -12.56
N HIS A 127 1.61 -16.11 -12.25
CA HIS A 127 2.85 -16.11 -11.49
C HIS A 127 3.98 -15.31 -12.17
N ASP A 128 4.10 -15.41 -13.50
CA ASP A 128 5.13 -14.69 -14.25
C ASP A 128 4.84 -13.18 -14.31
N GLU A 129 3.57 -12.79 -14.36
CA GLU A 129 3.19 -11.37 -14.26
C GLU A 129 3.46 -10.81 -12.85
N ILE A 130 3.22 -11.57 -11.77
CA ILE A 130 3.61 -11.16 -10.42
C ILE A 130 5.12 -10.94 -10.35
N LYS A 131 5.90 -11.90 -10.84
CA LYS A 131 7.36 -11.81 -10.90
C LYS A 131 7.82 -10.58 -11.65
N LYS A 132 7.29 -10.35 -12.83
CA LYS A 132 7.61 -9.17 -13.64
C LYS A 132 7.32 -7.87 -12.89
N ARG A 133 6.15 -7.75 -12.27
CA ARG A 133 5.78 -6.56 -11.48
C ARG A 133 6.67 -6.37 -10.25
N TYR A 134 7.05 -7.47 -9.61
CA TYR A 134 8.00 -7.44 -8.49
C TYR A 134 9.37 -6.92 -8.93
N GLU A 135 9.90 -7.40 -10.06
CA GLU A 135 11.19 -6.94 -10.61
C GLU A 135 11.13 -5.46 -11.06
N GLU A 136 10.01 -5.01 -11.63
CA GLU A 136 9.78 -3.59 -11.92
C GLU A 136 9.84 -2.74 -10.65
N ALA A 137 9.20 -3.18 -9.57
CA ALA A 137 9.24 -2.49 -8.28
C ALA A 137 10.66 -2.49 -7.69
N LYS A 138 11.34 -3.65 -7.68
CA LYS A 138 12.70 -3.83 -7.17
C LYS A 138 13.70 -2.90 -7.86
N ALA A 139 13.59 -2.74 -9.17
CA ALA A 139 14.47 -1.84 -9.94
C ALA A 139 14.38 -0.38 -9.47
N ILE A 140 13.22 0.03 -8.92
CA ILE A 140 12.94 1.40 -8.48
C ILE A 140 13.22 1.58 -6.98
N VAL A 141 12.70 0.68 -6.14
CA VAL A 141 12.78 0.81 -4.67
C VAL A 141 14.04 0.17 -4.07
N GLY A 142 14.77 -0.66 -4.85
CA GLY A 142 15.98 -1.37 -4.39
C GLY A 142 15.66 -2.73 -3.77
N ASP A 143 16.66 -3.30 -3.07
CA ASP A 143 16.61 -4.68 -2.56
C ASP A 143 15.77 -4.83 -1.29
N GLN A 144 15.41 -3.75 -0.61
CA GLN A 144 14.51 -3.75 0.55
C GLN A 144 13.04 -3.87 0.10
N ILE A 145 12.70 -4.97 -0.53
CA ILE A 145 11.37 -5.23 -1.08
C ILE A 145 10.83 -6.58 -0.63
N ALA A 146 9.52 -6.64 -0.41
CA ALA A 146 8.78 -7.87 -0.11
C ALA A 146 7.49 -7.93 -0.92
N LEU A 147 6.87 -9.08 -0.98
CA LEU A 147 5.60 -9.33 -1.65
C LEU A 147 4.50 -9.63 -0.63
N SER A 148 3.30 -9.12 -0.87
CA SER A 148 2.12 -9.45 -0.08
C SER A 148 0.85 -9.50 -0.95
N PRO A 149 -0.23 -10.10 -0.42
CA PRO A 149 -1.56 -9.78 -0.91
C PRO A 149 -1.91 -8.34 -0.54
N GLN A 150 -3.08 -7.92 -0.97
CA GLN A 150 -3.71 -6.68 -0.55
C GLN A 150 -4.14 -6.71 0.94
N CYS A 151 -4.95 -5.76 1.34
CA CYS A 151 -5.39 -5.44 2.69
C CYS A 151 -6.29 -6.47 3.37
N GLY A 152 -6.28 -7.72 3.01
CA GLY A 152 -7.12 -8.76 3.58
C GLY A 152 -8.34 -9.09 2.72
N PHE A 153 -8.92 -10.25 2.96
CA PHE A 153 -9.93 -10.87 2.10
C PHE A 153 -11.36 -10.47 2.44
N ALA A 154 -11.60 -9.86 3.61
CA ALA A 154 -12.89 -9.28 3.98
C ALA A 154 -12.66 -8.11 4.93
N SER A 155 -12.71 -6.89 4.41
CA SER A 155 -12.45 -5.65 5.18
C SER A 155 -13.70 -5.11 5.87
N VAL A 156 -14.88 -5.68 5.61
CA VAL A 156 -16.17 -5.26 6.15
C VAL A 156 -17.03 -6.48 6.52
N GLU A 157 -18.02 -6.29 7.40
CA GLU A 157 -18.92 -7.35 7.89
C GLU A 157 -19.71 -8.01 6.74
N GLU A 158 -20.02 -7.25 5.70
CA GLU A 158 -20.74 -7.75 4.53
C GLU A 158 -19.90 -8.70 3.66
N GLY A 159 -18.62 -8.88 3.98
CA GLY A 159 -17.73 -9.79 3.30
C GLY A 159 -17.14 -9.25 2.01
N ASN A 160 -16.73 -10.18 1.15
CA ASN A 160 -16.05 -9.90 -0.11
C ASN A 160 -16.55 -10.87 -1.21
N CYS A 161 -16.20 -10.61 -2.46
CA CYS A 161 -16.47 -11.51 -3.59
C CYS A 161 -15.57 -12.76 -3.60
N ILE A 162 -14.58 -12.85 -2.71
CA ILE A 162 -13.65 -13.97 -2.58
C ILE A 162 -14.11 -14.87 -1.44
N ASP A 163 -14.39 -16.13 -1.75
CA ASP A 163 -14.71 -17.16 -0.77
C ASP A 163 -13.43 -17.72 -0.10
N GLU A 164 -13.61 -18.55 0.92
CA GLU A 164 -12.50 -19.13 1.68
C GLU A 164 -11.60 -20.03 0.82
N GLU A 165 -12.17 -20.79 -0.13
CA GLU A 165 -11.39 -21.63 -1.03
C GLU A 165 -10.46 -20.79 -1.93
N ARG A 166 -10.97 -19.71 -2.48
CA ARG A 166 -10.20 -18.79 -3.30
C ARG A 166 -9.16 -18.02 -2.48
N GLN A 167 -9.49 -17.66 -1.25
CA GLN A 167 -8.52 -17.05 -0.33
C GLN A 167 -7.30 -17.96 -0.14
N TRP A 168 -7.51 -19.24 0.14
CA TRP A 168 -6.40 -20.18 0.33
C TRP A 168 -5.59 -20.37 -0.95
N LYS A 169 -6.22 -20.44 -2.11
CA LYS A 169 -5.52 -20.49 -3.40
C LYS A 169 -4.64 -19.27 -3.66
N LYS A 170 -5.09 -18.09 -3.26
CA LYS A 170 -4.28 -16.86 -3.36
C LYS A 170 -3.11 -16.86 -2.38
N ILE A 171 -3.27 -17.43 -1.20
CA ILE A 171 -2.17 -17.62 -0.25
C ILE A 171 -1.17 -18.66 -0.77
N ASP A 172 -1.63 -19.75 -1.35
CA ASP A 172 -0.77 -20.73 -2.00
C ASP A 172 0.02 -20.12 -3.17
N LEU A 173 -0.63 -19.27 -3.96
CA LEU A 173 0.03 -18.51 -5.03
C LEU A 173 1.13 -17.59 -4.45
N LEU A 174 0.84 -16.86 -3.37
CA LEU A 174 1.85 -16.02 -2.69
C LEU A 174 3.04 -16.86 -2.23
N VAL A 175 2.79 -18.03 -1.62
CA VAL A 175 3.85 -18.94 -1.15
C VAL A 175 4.67 -19.45 -2.32
N SER A 176 4.05 -19.75 -3.46
CA SER A 176 4.77 -20.19 -4.66
C SER A 176 5.72 -19.13 -5.23
N CYS A 177 5.43 -17.84 -4.98
CA CYS A 177 6.30 -16.74 -5.42
C CYS A 177 7.63 -16.68 -4.66
N ALA A 178 7.82 -17.47 -3.59
CA ALA A 178 9.09 -17.51 -2.86
C ALA A 178 10.28 -17.92 -3.73
N ASP A 179 10.06 -18.59 -4.86
CA ASP A 179 11.09 -19.05 -5.80
C ASP A 179 11.87 -17.90 -6.47
N PHE A 180 11.33 -16.69 -6.51
CA PHE A 180 12.00 -15.52 -7.10
C PHE A 180 12.27 -14.37 -6.09
N LEU A 181 11.96 -14.57 -4.80
CA LEU A 181 12.17 -13.55 -3.77
C LEU A 181 13.58 -13.59 -3.14
N GLU A 182 14.41 -14.57 -3.51
CA GLU A 182 15.77 -14.77 -2.99
C GLU A 182 16.82 -13.80 -3.58
#